data_31f41afff42a005f0eca23e5d191746c
#
_entry.id   31f41afff42a005f0eca23e5d191746c
#
_cell.length_a   1.000
_cell.length_b   1.000
_cell.length_c   1.000
_cell.angle_alpha   90.00
_cell.angle_beta   90.00
_cell.angle_gamma   90.00
#
_symmetry.space_group_name_H-M   'P 1'
#
loop_
_entity.id
_entity.type
_entity.pdbx_description
1 polymer ?
#
loop_
_entity_poly.entity_id
_entity_poly.type
_entity_poly.pdbx_seq_one_letter_code
_entity_poly.pdbx_strand_id
1 'polypeptide(L)' 'MPIDVWFVMLPGVLSLDMTGPAETFVLAGDAFRLHYIGPQPEVPTSIGLTMSGIQPLPE' A
#
# COMPACT_ATOMS: atom_id res chain seq x y z
N MET A 1 12.73 -7.22 15.78
CA MET A 1 11.54 -6.36 15.70
C MET A 1 11.19 -6.10 14.24
N PRO A 2 9.91 -6.19 13.85
CA PRO A 2 9.54 -5.91 12.47
C PRO A 2 9.74 -4.43 12.14
N ILE A 3 10.05 -4.18 10.88
CA ILE A 3 10.18 -2.82 10.35
C ILE A 3 8.82 -2.43 9.77
N ASP A 4 8.33 -1.25 10.14
CA ASP A 4 7.08 -0.72 9.58
C ASP A 4 7.35 -0.09 8.23
N VAL A 5 6.58 -0.51 7.22
CA VAL A 5 6.66 0.03 5.86
C VAL A 5 5.31 0.66 5.53
N TRP A 6 5.32 1.92 5.14
CA TRP A 6 4.11 2.69 4.88
C TRP A 6 3.99 2.99 3.39
N PHE A 7 2.91 2.52 2.78
CA PHE A 7 2.61 2.85 1.39
C PHE A 7 1.57 3.95 1.37
N VAL A 8 1.93 5.10 0.79
CA VAL A 8 1.01 6.23 0.63
C VAL A 8 0.26 6.05 -0.68
N MET A 9 -1.04 5.80 -0.57
CA MET A 9 -1.89 5.46 -1.71
C MET A 9 -2.59 6.71 -2.24
N LEU A 10 -2.16 7.20 -3.39
CA LEU A 10 -2.73 8.38 -4.04
C LEU A 10 -3.49 7.96 -5.30
N PRO A 11 -4.54 8.73 -5.72
CA PRO A 11 -5.26 8.43 -6.94
C PRO A 11 -4.32 8.33 -8.15
N GLY A 12 -4.56 7.33 -9.02
CA GLY A 12 -3.73 7.12 -10.19
C GLY A 12 -2.44 6.37 -9.95
N VAL A 13 -2.26 5.80 -8.74
CA VAL A 13 -1.05 5.05 -8.42
C VAL A 13 -0.85 3.88 -9.39
N LEU A 14 0.40 3.66 -9.80
CA LEU A 14 0.73 2.50 -10.61
C LEU A 14 0.70 1.26 -9.73
N SER A 15 -0.21 0.33 -10.02
CA SER A 15 -0.40 -0.84 -9.17
C SER A 15 0.87 -1.68 -9.05
N LEU A 16 1.64 -1.81 -10.12
CA LEU A 16 2.87 -2.59 -10.10
C LEU A 16 3.93 -1.95 -9.20
N ASP A 17 3.99 -0.62 -9.17
CA ASP A 17 4.95 0.10 -8.33
C ASP A 17 4.70 -0.14 -6.84
N MET A 18 3.46 -0.45 -6.47
CA MET A 18 3.09 -0.73 -5.07
C MET A 18 3.07 -2.24 -4.81
N THR A 19 2.38 -3.02 -5.65
CA THR A 19 2.20 -4.44 -5.38
C THR A 19 3.49 -5.24 -5.53
N GLY A 20 4.40 -4.84 -6.42
CA GLY A 20 5.70 -5.49 -6.54
C GLY A 20 6.49 -5.43 -5.23
N PRO A 21 6.79 -4.23 -4.71
CA PRO A 21 7.45 -4.12 -3.41
C PRO A 21 6.66 -4.76 -2.26
N ALA A 22 5.32 -4.58 -2.22
CA ALA A 22 4.50 -5.15 -1.16
C ALA A 22 4.59 -6.68 -1.13
N GLU A 23 4.52 -7.33 -2.30
CA GLU A 23 4.67 -8.78 -2.38
C GLU A 23 6.05 -9.22 -1.87
N THR A 24 7.10 -8.49 -2.23
CA THR A 24 8.44 -8.79 -1.77
C THR A 24 8.55 -8.73 -0.26
N PHE A 25 7.97 -7.69 0.36
CA PHE A 25 7.99 -7.54 1.81
C PHE A 25 7.16 -8.63 2.50
N VAL A 26 6.02 -9.02 1.92
CA VAL A 26 5.20 -10.09 2.48
C VAL A 26 5.96 -11.42 2.45
N LEU A 27 6.70 -11.70 1.38
CA LEU A 27 7.49 -12.93 1.27
C LEU A 27 8.64 -12.98 2.29
N ALA A 28 9.05 -11.84 2.83
CA ALA A 28 10.06 -11.77 3.88
C ALA A 28 9.50 -12.19 5.25
N GLY A 29 8.20 -12.49 5.35
CA GLY A 29 7.57 -12.97 6.58
C GLY A 29 7.43 -11.87 7.62
N ASP A 30 7.82 -12.16 8.86
CA ASP A 30 7.60 -11.25 9.99
C ASP A 30 8.62 -10.10 10.05
N ALA A 31 9.53 -10.00 9.08
CA ALA A 31 10.55 -8.95 9.09
C ALA A 31 9.96 -7.56 8.87
N PHE A 32 8.81 -7.47 8.20
CA PHE A 32 8.18 -6.20 7.84
C PHE A 32 6.72 -6.20 8.23
N ARG A 33 6.24 -5.03 8.66
CA ARG A 33 4.82 -4.78 8.93
C ARG A 33 4.35 -3.72 7.93
N LEU A 34 3.40 -4.09 7.08
CA LEU A 34 2.96 -3.22 5.99
C LEU A 34 1.72 -2.41 6.38
N HIS A 35 1.72 -1.14 5.99
CA HIS A 35 0.59 -0.23 6.22
C HIS A 35 0.25 0.46 4.91
N TYR A 36 -1.04 0.49 4.59
CA TYR A 36 -1.55 1.15 3.39
C TYR A 36 -2.39 2.32 3.83
N ILE A 37 -1.91 3.54 3.60
CA ILE A 37 -2.55 4.77 4.07
C ILE A 37 -2.79 5.72 2.90
N GLY A 38 -3.76 6.61 3.05
CA GLY A 38 -4.03 7.61 2.02
C GLY A 38 -5.16 8.55 2.41
N PRO A 39 -5.40 9.59 1.59
CA PRO A 39 -6.46 10.55 1.84
C PRO A 39 -7.86 9.99 1.62
N GLN A 40 -7.98 8.84 0.92
CA GLN A 40 -9.27 8.23 0.61
C GLN A 40 -9.22 6.74 0.94
N PRO A 41 -10.36 6.15 1.39
CA PRO A 41 -10.39 4.71 1.70
C PRO A 41 -10.28 3.82 0.47
N GLU A 42 -10.53 4.35 -0.71
CA GLU A 42 -10.41 3.64 -1.98
C GLU A 42 -9.62 4.50 -2.96
N VAL A 43 -8.75 3.86 -3.74
CA VAL A 43 -7.87 4.56 -4.68
C VAL A 43 -7.95 3.89 -6.04
N PRO A 44 -8.33 4.64 -7.10
CA PRO A 44 -8.26 4.11 -8.45
C PRO A 44 -6.81 3.94 -8.90
N THR A 45 -6.53 2.87 -9.61
CA THR A 45 -5.19 2.58 -10.11
C THR A 45 -5.08 2.89 -11.59
N SER A 46 -3.85 2.87 -12.10
CA SER A 46 -3.55 3.13 -13.50
C SER A 46 -4.13 2.09 -14.44
N ILE A 47 -4.50 0.91 -13.94
CA ILE A 47 -5.02 -0.19 -14.78
C ILE A 47 -6.54 -0.32 -14.69
N GLY A 48 -7.24 0.66 -14.12
CA GLY A 48 -8.69 0.65 -14.05
C GLY A 48 -9.28 -0.15 -12.90
N LEU A 49 -8.46 -0.69 -12.03
CA LEU A 49 -8.92 -1.36 -10.82
C LEU A 49 -8.83 -0.40 -9.64
N THR A 50 -9.76 -0.54 -8.70
CA THR A 50 -9.76 0.28 -7.48
C THR A 50 -9.25 -0.56 -6.33
N MET A 51 -8.30 0.00 -5.57
CA MET A 51 -7.81 -0.61 -4.34
C MET A 51 -8.58 -0.05 -3.16
N SER A 52 -9.01 -0.94 -2.26
CA SER A 52 -9.76 -0.57 -1.06
C SER A 52 -8.99 -0.98 0.19
N GLY A 53 -9.53 -0.66 1.35
CA GLY A 53 -8.88 -1.01 2.62
C GLY A 53 -7.77 -0.05 3.02
N ILE A 54 -7.74 1.13 2.41
CA ILE A 54 -6.73 2.15 2.72
C ILE A 54 -7.08 2.83 4.04
N GLN A 55 -6.12 2.91 4.94
CA GLN A 55 -6.31 3.56 6.24
C GLN A 55 -6.10 5.08 6.13
N PRO A 56 -6.68 5.87 7.04
CA PRO A 56 -6.46 7.32 7.04
C PRO A 56 -5.00 7.67 7.25
N LEU A 57 -4.61 8.83 6.70
CA LEU A 57 -3.28 9.36 6.97
C LEU A 57 -3.14 9.68 8.46
N PRO A 58 -1.96 9.46 9.05
CA PRO A 58 -1.71 9.90 10.42
C PRO A 58 -1.80 11.42 10.54
N GLU A 59 -2.33 11.89 11.62
CA GLU A 59 -2.40 13.32 11.90
C GLU A 59 -1.08 13.85 12.40
#